data_413e568550f91de3f7c59c0a06a21801
#
_entry.id   413e568550f91de3f7c59c0a06a21801
#
_cell.length_a   1.000
_cell.length_b   1.000
_cell.length_c   1.000
_cell.angle_alpha   90.00
_cell.angle_beta   90.00
_cell.angle_gamma   90.00
#
_symmetry.space_group_name_H-M   'P 1'
#
loop_
_entity.id
_entity.type
_entity.pdbx_description
1 polymer ?
#
loop_
_entity_poly.entity_id
_entity_poly.type
_entity_poly.pdbx_seq_one_letter_code
_entity_poly.pdbx_strand_id
1 'polypeptide(L)'
;MTLLEKYQDFLINHTKPGVQPVSLDLSAEGWKLLIRENLTPLIEEQLQMKQIGDYVWASKYADGRRKVLSLFKINDAYATFKWGWNFDFVPRLTAGNRIVRARTDKSVYTHIFELSEDFSGYAVPQKQNHFLKSLFTVRNKKQRARERTIISRYGIDIKNLEKGLEERITQHKSVFYYLLPLIMEYYQATATYEEILIRIEQDMKINYYRLINSDSMVVYPFIEKRMGMSEKALCDFEALIFADEKIKAKFIEIFNRLGED
;
A
#
# COMPACT_ATOMS: atom_id res chain seq x y z
N MET A 1 -25.72 1.51 -3.28
CA MET A 1 -25.53 2.01 -1.92
C MET A 1 -24.28 2.88 -1.93
N THR A 2 -24.39 4.13 -1.54
CA THR A 2 -23.28 5.08 -1.51
C THR A 2 -22.28 4.75 -0.40
N LEU A 3 -21.07 5.30 -0.46
CA LEU A 3 -20.08 5.15 0.63
C LEU A 3 -20.64 5.63 1.98
N LEU A 4 -21.35 6.77 1.95
CA LEU A 4 -21.98 7.31 3.14
C LEU A 4 -23.03 6.37 3.71
N GLU A 5 -23.89 5.76 2.88
CA GLU A 5 -24.89 4.79 3.36
C GLU A 5 -24.24 3.56 3.99
N LYS A 6 -23.14 3.04 3.42
CA LYS A 6 -22.39 1.93 3.98
C LYS A 6 -21.78 2.30 5.34
N TYR A 7 -21.23 3.52 5.46
CA TYR A 7 -20.65 4.01 6.70
C TYR A 7 -21.72 4.26 7.78
N GLN A 8 -22.88 4.78 7.39
CA GLN A 8 -24.03 4.96 8.28
C GLN A 8 -24.55 3.60 8.79
N ASP A 9 -24.67 2.61 7.91
CA ASP A 9 -25.07 1.25 8.32
C ASP A 9 -24.04 0.63 9.28
N PHE A 10 -22.75 0.85 9.02
CA PHE A 10 -21.68 0.40 9.91
C PHE A 10 -21.81 1.04 11.31
N LEU A 11 -21.98 2.36 11.40
CA LEU A 11 -22.18 3.07 12.68
C LEU A 11 -23.40 2.55 13.43
N ILE A 12 -24.52 2.37 12.74
CA ILE A 12 -25.77 1.90 13.34
C ILE A 12 -25.60 0.51 13.96
N ASN A 13 -24.87 -0.37 13.29
CA ASN A 13 -24.78 -1.78 13.65
C ASN A 13 -23.62 -2.10 14.62
N HIS A 14 -22.54 -1.29 14.63
CA HIS A 14 -21.29 -1.64 15.31
C HIS A 14 -20.89 -0.66 16.42
N THR A 15 -21.59 0.47 16.60
CA THR A 15 -21.26 1.44 17.66
C THR A 15 -22.25 1.30 18.82
N LYS A 16 -21.72 1.26 20.06
CA LYS A 16 -22.58 1.23 21.25
C LYS A 16 -23.33 2.55 21.39
N PRO A 17 -24.64 2.52 21.78
CA PRO A 17 -25.39 3.74 22.08
C PRO A 17 -24.67 4.57 23.15
N GLY A 18 -24.64 5.89 22.99
CA GLY A 18 -24.02 6.82 23.96
C GLY A 18 -22.52 7.04 23.82
N VAL A 19 -21.83 6.28 22.95
CA VAL A 19 -20.44 6.59 22.57
C VAL A 19 -20.51 7.56 21.39
N GLN A 20 -20.16 8.82 21.62
CA GLN A 20 -19.97 9.76 20.51
C GLN A 20 -18.74 9.30 19.74
N PRO A 21 -18.85 9.03 18.42
CA PRO A 21 -17.66 8.94 17.60
C PRO A 21 -17.01 10.33 17.63
N VAL A 22 -15.85 10.39 18.25
CA VAL A 22 -15.04 11.61 18.30
C VAL A 22 -14.69 11.96 16.86
N SER A 23 -15.16 13.11 16.40
CA SER A 23 -14.84 13.80 15.14
C SER A 23 -14.21 12.94 14.07
N LEU A 24 -14.92 12.57 12.98
CA LEU A 24 -14.37 11.99 11.74
C LEU A 24 -13.23 10.96 11.87
N ASP A 25 -12.96 10.48 13.09
CA ASP A 25 -12.08 9.34 13.33
C ASP A 25 -12.75 8.12 12.69
N LEU A 26 -12.42 7.91 11.43
CA LEU A 26 -12.84 6.71 10.75
C LEU A 26 -12.28 5.53 11.54
N SER A 27 -13.16 4.64 11.99
CA SER A 27 -12.72 3.34 12.49
C SER A 27 -11.84 2.65 11.45
N ALA A 28 -11.02 1.69 11.84
CA ALA A 28 -10.23 0.89 10.91
C ALA A 28 -11.07 0.34 9.75
N GLU A 29 -12.30 -0.08 10.03
CA GLU A 29 -13.23 -0.56 8.99
C GLU A 29 -13.75 0.57 8.09
N GLY A 30 -13.97 1.75 8.63
CA GLY A 30 -14.33 2.94 7.84
C GLY A 30 -13.22 3.34 6.88
N TRP A 31 -11.97 3.30 7.33
CA TRP A 31 -10.79 3.53 6.47
C TRP A 31 -10.68 2.50 5.35
N LYS A 32 -10.82 1.21 5.64
CA LYS A 32 -10.81 0.15 4.64
C LYS A 32 -11.91 0.37 3.59
N LEU A 33 -13.09 0.74 4.04
CA LEU A 33 -14.21 1.00 3.15
C LEU A 33 -13.94 2.19 2.24
N LEU A 34 -13.42 3.31 2.78
CA LEU A 34 -13.06 4.51 2.02
C LEU A 34 -12.03 4.19 0.94
N ILE A 35 -10.96 3.49 1.30
CA ILE A 35 -9.90 3.09 0.37
C ILE A 35 -10.45 2.16 -0.72
N ARG A 36 -11.20 1.13 -0.34
CA ARG A 36 -11.76 0.17 -1.29
C ARG A 36 -12.70 0.82 -2.32
N GLU A 37 -13.56 1.73 -1.88
CA GLU A 37 -14.59 2.31 -2.74
C GLU A 37 -14.08 3.50 -3.58
N ASN A 38 -12.99 4.15 -3.17
CA ASN A 38 -12.56 5.40 -3.81
C ASN A 38 -11.14 5.37 -4.38
N LEU A 39 -10.21 4.68 -3.74
CA LEU A 39 -8.82 4.64 -4.19
C LEU A 39 -8.53 3.38 -5.01
N THR A 40 -9.06 2.23 -4.61
CA THR A 40 -8.85 0.97 -5.33
C THR A 40 -9.23 1.05 -6.81
N PRO A 41 -10.40 1.58 -7.21
CA PRO A 41 -10.75 1.68 -8.63
C PRO A 41 -9.75 2.50 -9.44
N LEU A 42 -9.21 3.59 -8.86
CA LEU A 42 -8.20 4.43 -9.52
C LEU A 42 -6.87 3.68 -9.70
N ILE A 43 -6.43 2.97 -8.66
CA ILE A 43 -5.19 2.19 -8.71
C ILE A 43 -5.32 1.05 -9.73
N GLU A 44 -6.46 0.36 -9.75
CA GLU A 44 -6.72 -0.71 -10.71
C GLU A 44 -6.71 -0.21 -12.15
N GLU A 45 -7.32 0.97 -12.40
CA GLU A 45 -7.38 1.59 -13.71
C GLU A 45 -6.01 2.10 -14.18
N GLN A 46 -5.31 2.87 -13.32
CA GLN A 46 -4.10 3.59 -13.71
C GLN A 46 -2.84 2.70 -13.69
N LEU A 47 -2.76 1.75 -12.77
CA LEU A 47 -1.58 0.91 -12.57
C LEU A 47 -1.79 -0.57 -12.94
N GLN A 48 -3.02 -0.96 -13.31
CA GLN A 48 -3.40 -2.35 -13.62
C GLN A 48 -3.06 -3.34 -12.49
N MET A 49 -3.17 -2.87 -11.24
CA MET A 49 -2.95 -3.65 -10.05
C MET A 49 -4.29 -4.05 -9.42
N LYS A 50 -4.33 -5.23 -8.81
CA LYS A 50 -5.52 -5.72 -8.06
C LYS A 50 -5.29 -5.57 -6.56
N GLN A 51 -6.35 -5.25 -5.84
CA GLN A 51 -6.29 -5.24 -4.38
C GLN A 51 -6.11 -6.67 -3.84
N ILE A 52 -5.04 -6.89 -3.08
CA ILE A 52 -4.67 -8.18 -2.47
C ILE A 52 -4.70 -8.18 -0.94
N GLY A 53 -4.85 -7.01 -0.36
CA GLY A 53 -4.98 -6.79 1.09
C GLY A 53 -5.71 -5.48 1.36
N ASP A 54 -6.03 -5.18 2.61
CA ASP A 54 -6.82 -3.99 2.97
C ASP A 54 -6.27 -2.69 2.38
N TYR A 55 -4.94 -2.58 2.30
CA TYR A 55 -4.21 -1.39 1.85
C TYR A 55 -3.07 -1.74 0.89
N VAL A 56 -3.18 -2.87 0.18
CA VAL A 56 -2.12 -3.36 -0.71
C VAL A 56 -2.71 -3.79 -2.04
N TRP A 57 -2.08 -3.34 -3.10
CA TRP A 57 -2.37 -3.68 -4.50
C TRP A 57 -1.15 -4.27 -5.16
N ALA A 58 -1.34 -5.22 -6.05
CA ALA A 58 -0.25 -5.82 -6.80
C ALA A 58 -0.67 -6.17 -8.22
N SER A 59 0.30 -6.15 -9.14
CA SER A 59 0.15 -6.74 -10.46
C SER A 59 0.17 -8.27 -10.38
N LYS A 60 -0.14 -8.95 -11.47
CA LYS A 60 0.19 -10.36 -11.62
C LYS A 60 1.72 -10.54 -11.65
N TYR A 61 2.19 -11.72 -11.26
CA TYR A 61 3.58 -12.08 -11.48
C TYR A 61 3.86 -12.22 -12.98
N ALA A 62 4.97 -11.66 -13.40
CA ALA A 62 5.54 -11.81 -14.71
C ALA A 62 7.06 -11.94 -14.54
N ASP A 63 7.66 -12.95 -15.13
CA ASP A 63 9.08 -13.24 -15.01
C ASP A 63 9.59 -13.21 -13.56
N GLY A 64 8.90 -13.92 -12.66
CA GLY A 64 9.29 -14.06 -11.26
C GLY A 64 9.13 -12.80 -10.39
N ARG A 65 8.55 -11.73 -10.90
CA ARG A 65 8.36 -10.47 -10.17
C ARG A 65 6.99 -9.86 -10.39
N ARG A 66 6.58 -9.00 -9.47
CA ARG A 66 5.38 -8.18 -9.59
C ARG A 66 5.54 -6.82 -8.94
N LYS A 67 4.81 -5.86 -9.46
CA LYS A 67 4.66 -4.53 -8.86
C LYS A 67 3.79 -4.63 -7.61
N VAL A 68 4.17 -3.90 -6.56
CA VAL A 68 3.38 -3.79 -5.32
C VAL A 68 3.26 -2.33 -4.93
N LEU A 69 2.04 -1.90 -4.66
CA LEU A 69 1.73 -0.60 -4.08
C LEU A 69 1.03 -0.82 -2.74
N SER A 70 1.39 -0.08 -1.72
CA SER A 70 0.71 -0.15 -0.42
C SER A 70 0.61 1.21 0.25
N LEU A 71 -0.42 1.38 1.07
CA LEU A 71 -0.47 2.43 2.08
C LEU A 71 0.23 1.90 3.32
N PHE A 72 1.36 2.53 3.66
CA PHE A 72 2.26 2.05 4.71
C PHE A 72 1.88 2.59 6.09
N LYS A 73 1.54 3.87 6.16
CA LYS A 73 1.00 4.51 7.35
C LYS A 73 -0.29 5.20 6.98
N ILE A 74 -1.33 4.98 7.76
CA ILE A 74 -2.60 5.67 7.62
C ILE A 74 -3.04 6.08 9.01
N ASN A 75 -3.19 7.37 9.21
CA ASN A 75 -3.86 7.93 10.38
C ASN A 75 -4.64 9.16 9.94
N ASP A 76 -5.31 9.81 10.87
CA ASP A 76 -6.15 10.97 10.56
C ASP A 76 -5.36 12.17 10.02
N ALA A 77 -4.04 12.19 10.23
CA ALA A 77 -3.18 13.29 9.86
C ALA A 77 -2.46 13.06 8.52
N TYR A 78 -2.08 11.83 8.18
CA TYR A 78 -1.29 11.54 6.98
C TYR A 78 -1.41 10.11 6.48
N ALA A 79 -1.08 9.92 5.20
CA ALA A 79 -0.87 8.63 4.58
C ALA A 79 0.49 8.62 3.87
N THR A 80 1.20 7.50 3.94
CA THR A 80 2.46 7.28 3.23
C THR A 80 2.28 6.14 2.25
N PHE A 81 2.55 6.39 0.99
CA PHE A 81 2.55 5.36 -0.03
C PHE A 81 3.91 4.68 -0.10
N LYS A 82 3.89 3.38 -0.32
CA LYS A 82 5.06 2.55 -0.58
C LYS A 82 4.84 1.79 -1.87
N TRP A 83 5.76 1.89 -2.83
CA TRP A 83 5.73 1.17 -4.08
C TRP A 83 7.05 0.50 -4.37
N GLY A 84 7.02 -0.63 -5.07
CA GLY A 84 8.23 -1.38 -5.38
C GLY A 84 7.95 -2.78 -5.92
N TRP A 85 8.95 -3.65 -5.84
CA TRP A 85 8.93 -4.98 -6.42
C TRP A 85 8.88 -6.07 -5.35
N ASN A 86 8.10 -7.09 -5.65
CA ASN A 86 8.13 -8.37 -4.96
C ASN A 86 8.62 -9.44 -5.93
N PHE A 87 9.58 -10.26 -5.49
CA PHE A 87 10.16 -11.37 -6.26
C PHE A 87 9.71 -12.69 -5.64
N ASP A 88 9.22 -13.64 -6.46
CA ASP A 88 8.74 -14.94 -5.98
C ASP A 88 9.88 -15.92 -5.67
N PHE A 89 11.05 -15.67 -6.23
CA PHE A 89 12.26 -16.46 -6.04
C PHE A 89 13.16 -15.96 -4.90
N VAL A 90 12.96 -14.74 -4.40
CA VAL A 90 13.72 -14.18 -3.28
C VAL A 90 13.00 -14.50 -1.96
N PRO A 91 13.62 -15.24 -1.05
CA PRO A 91 13.04 -15.49 0.27
C PRO A 91 13.14 -14.25 1.15
N ARG A 92 12.28 -14.18 2.15
CA ARG A 92 12.33 -13.16 3.21
C ARG A 92 12.49 -13.79 4.59
N LEU A 93 13.10 -13.05 5.49
CA LEU A 93 13.14 -13.38 6.91
C LEU A 93 11.97 -12.69 7.63
N THR A 94 11.23 -13.43 8.42
CA THR A 94 10.19 -12.87 9.30
C THR A 94 10.78 -12.46 10.65
N ALA A 95 10.09 -11.63 11.41
CA ALA A 95 10.49 -11.24 12.77
C ALA A 95 10.74 -12.42 13.73
N GLY A 96 10.25 -13.62 13.42
CA GLY A 96 10.52 -14.85 14.16
C GLY A 96 11.66 -15.71 13.59
N ASN A 97 12.57 -15.13 12.81
CA ASN A 97 13.68 -15.82 12.15
C ASN A 97 13.25 -17.00 11.25
N ARG A 98 12.05 -16.93 10.69
CA ARG A 98 11.56 -17.93 9.74
C ARG A 98 11.73 -17.41 8.33
N ILE A 99 12.33 -18.25 7.48
CA ILE A 99 12.44 -17.97 6.05
C ILE A 99 11.11 -18.32 5.39
N VAL A 100 10.55 -17.37 4.66
CA VAL A 100 9.29 -17.52 3.92
C VAL A 100 9.53 -17.19 2.46
N ARG A 101 9.12 -18.10 1.56
CA ARG A 101 9.08 -17.81 0.12
C ARG A 101 7.79 -17.04 -0.19
N ALA A 102 7.91 -15.97 -0.96
CA ALA A 102 6.78 -15.10 -1.30
C ALA A 102 6.00 -15.61 -2.52
N ARG A 103 5.73 -16.91 -2.61
CA ARG A 103 5.09 -17.54 -3.80
C ARG A 103 3.56 -17.51 -3.80
N THR A 104 2.90 -16.69 -3.00
CA THR A 104 1.44 -16.62 -3.03
C THR A 104 0.94 -15.32 -3.61
N ASP A 105 -0.14 -15.37 -4.39
CA ASP A 105 -0.82 -14.16 -4.91
C ASP A 105 -1.25 -13.19 -3.82
N LYS A 106 -1.30 -13.65 -2.56
CA LYS A 106 -1.62 -12.86 -1.37
C LYS A 106 -0.41 -12.26 -0.65
N SER A 107 0.81 -12.46 -1.14
CA SER A 107 1.98 -11.89 -0.48
C SER A 107 1.96 -10.36 -0.58
N VAL A 108 1.91 -9.70 0.56
CA VAL A 108 1.95 -8.23 0.67
C VAL A 108 3.36 -7.67 0.82
N TYR A 109 4.36 -8.53 0.71
CA TYR A 109 5.76 -8.16 0.92
C TYR A 109 6.33 -7.42 -0.30
N THR A 110 7.20 -6.46 -0.04
CA THR A 110 7.92 -5.69 -1.06
C THR A 110 9.41 -5.78 -0.74
N HIS A 111 10.19 -6.35 -1.64
CA HIS A 111 11.62 -6.59 -1.44
C HIS A 111 12.45 -5.33 -1.60
N ILE A 112 12.17 -4.57 -2.66
CA ILE A 112 12.77 -3.24 -2.92
C ILE A 112 11.64 -2.24 -3.10
N PHE A 113 11.78 -1.03 -2.56
CA PHE A 113 10.68 -0.06 -2.58
C PHE A 113 11.15 1.37 -2.39
N GLU A 114 10.29 2.29 -2.79
CA GLU A 114 10.33 3.69 -2.39
C GLU A 114 9.16 4.02 -1.48
N LEU A 115 9.35 5.05 -0.68
CA LEU A 115 8.34 5.65 0.18
C LEU A 115 8.08 7.08 -0.29
N SER A 116 6.82 7.46 -0.32
CA SER A 116 6.48 8.86 -0.41
C SER A 116 6.88 9.58 0.88
N GLU A 117 7.07 10.89 0.79
CA GLU A 117 7.08 11.73 1.98
C GLU A 117 5.73 11.65 2.71
N ASP A 118 5.73 12.00 4.00
CA ASP A 118 4.49 12.10 4.77
C ASP A 118 3.67 13.29 4.24
N PHE A 119 2.46 13.03 3.76
CA PHE A 119 1.55 14.06 3.24
C PHE A 119 0.73 14.75 4.34
N SER A 120 1.35 15.03 5.48
CA SER A 120 0.75 15.83 6.53
C SER A 120 0.74 17.30 6.08
N GLY A 121 -0.44 17.84 5.90
CA GLY A 121 -0.61 19.29 5.63
C GLY A 121 -0.67 19.71 4.16
N TYR A 122 -0.76 18.81 3.21
CA TYR A 122 -1.18 19.16 1.86
C TYR A 122 -2.66 19.55 1.85
N ALA A 123 -2.93 20.79 2.22
CA ALA A 123 -4.20 21.42 1.87
C ALA A 123 -4.25 21.54 0.35
N VAL A 124 -4.98 20.65 -0.30
CA VAL A 124 -5.32 20.83 -1.71
C VAL A 124 -6.05 22.17 -1.83
N PRO A 125 -5.57 23.11 -2.67
CA PRO A 125 -6.29 24.35 -2.88
C PRO A 125 -7.68 23.99 -3.40
N GLN A 126 -8.69 24.19 -2.59
CA GLN A 126 -10.07 23.95 -2.99
C GLN A 126 -10.51 25.00 -4.01
N LYS A 127 -10.34 24.69 -5.30
CA LYS A 127 -11.22 25.24 -6.33
C LYS A 127 -12.38 24.29 -6.49
N GLN A 128 -13.42 24.44 -5.68
CA GLN A 128 -14.61 23.62 -5.86
C GLN A 128 -15.90 24.41 -5.67
N ASN A 129 -16.61 24.51 -6.79
CA ASN A 129 -18.02 24.88 -6.84
C ASN A 129 -18.92 23.69 -6.41
N HIS A 130 -18.70 23.13 -5.21
CA HIS A 130 -19.56 22.07 -4.68
C HIS A 130 -20.88 22.57 -4.10
N PHE A 131 -21.01 23.87 -3.92
CA PHE A 131 -22.17 24.47 -3.27
C PHE A 131 -23.50 24.20 -4.03
N LEU A 132 -23.46 24.01 -5.33
CA LEU A 132 -24.68 23.82 -6.13
C LEU A 132 -25.18 22.35 -6.21
N LYS A 133 -24.31 21.37 -6.05
CA LYS A 133 -24.73 19.95 -6.12
C LYS A 133 -25.47 19.47 -4.88
N SER A 134 -25.13 19.98 -3.70
CA SER A 134 -25.76 19.57 -2.43
C SER A 134 -27.20 20.10 -2.28
N LEU A 135 -27.55 21.16 -2.97
CA LEU A 135 -28.88 21.78 -2.89
C LEU A 135 -29.99 21.01 -3.63
N PHE A 136 -29.62 20.13 -4.56
CA PHE A 136 -30.59 19.44 -5.43
C PHE A 136 -30.71 17.92 -5.19
N THR A 137 -29.99 17.37 -4.26
CA THR A 137 -30.17 15.94 -3.90
C THR A 137 -31.45 15.76 -3.08
N VAL A 138 -32.50 15.33 -3.77
CA VAL A 138 -33.76 14.92 -3.12
C VAL A 138 -33.47 13.68 -2.26
N ARG A 139 -33.30 13.90 -0.95
CA ARG A 139 -33.10 12.82 0.01
C ARG A 139 -34.38 11.99 0.12
N ASN A 140 -34.27 10.70 -0.18
CA ASN A 140 -35.44 9.82 -0.10
C ASN A 140 -35.84 9.54 1.37
N LYS A 141 -37.04 9.02 1.58
CA LYS A 141 -37.62 8.76 2.92
C LYS A 141 -36.72 7.85 3.78
N LYS A 142 -36.03 6.89 3.15
CA LYS A 142 -35.13 5.94 3.80
C LYS A 142 -33.86 6.63 4.32
N GLN A 143 -33.28 7.51 3.51
CA GLN A 143 -32.11 8.33 3.93
C GLN A 143 -32.44 9.23 5.11
N ARG A 144 -33.59 9.94 5.08
CA ARG A 144 -34.02 10.78 6.20
C ARG A 144 -34.26 10.00 7.49
N ALA A 145 -34.76 8.76 7.40
CA ALA A 145 -34.93 7.90 8.57
C ALA A 145 -33.59 7.49 9.18
N ARG A 146 -32.60 7.12 8.34
CA ARG A 146 -31.22 6.81 8.79
C ARG A 146 -30.56 8.02 9.43
N GLU A 147 -30.64 9.20 8.82
CA GLU A 147 -30.12 10.46 9.36
C GLU A 147 -30.67 10.73 10.77
N ARG A 148 -31.99 10.63 10.94
CA ARG A 148 -32.62 10.81 12.26
C ARG A 148 -32.09 9.81 13.29
N THR A 149 -31.91 8.54 12.90
CA THR A 149 -31.37 7.51 13.79
C THR A 149 -29.94 7.86 14.23
N ILE A 150 -29.10 8.32 13.30
CA ILE A 150 -27.71 8.70 13.60
C ILE A 150 -27.67 9.93 14.49
N ILE A 151 -28.44 10.97 14.17
CA ILE A 151 -28.52 12.19 15.00
C ILE A 151 -29.00 11.86 16.41
N SER A 152 -30.08 11.08 16.54
CA SER A 152 -30.63 10.76 17.85
C SER A 152 -29.73 9.85 18.68
N ARG A 153 -28.96 8.98 18.03
CA ARG A 153 -28.12 7.98 18.70
C ARG A 153 -26.73 8.49 19.05
N TYR A 154 -26.17 9.35 18.23
CA TYR A 154 -24.77 9.79 18.31
C TYR A 154 -24.58 11.29 18.42
N GLY A 155 -25.63 12.10 18.25
CA GLY A 155 -25.54 13.57 18.27
C GLY A 155 -24.73 14.15 17.09
N ILE A 156 -24.54 13.39 16.01
CA ILE A 156 -23.68 13.79 14.89
C ILE A 156 -24.47 14.61 13.87
N ASP A 157 -23.94 15.75 13.49
CA ASP A 157 -24.41 16.47 12.31
C ASP A 157 -23.98 15.75 11.03
N ILE A 158 -24.93 15.10 10.37
CA ILE A 158 -24.71 14.34 9.14
C ILE A 158 -24.11 15.19 8.03
N LYS A 159 -24.45 16.46 7.92
CA LYS A 159 -23.91 17.35 6.91
C LYS A 159 -22.39 17.53 7.11
N ASN A 160 -21.95 17.67 8.35
CA ASN A 160 -20.54 17.77 8.66
C ASN A 160 -19.81 16.43 8.40
N LEU A 161 -20.47 15.30 8.66
CA LEU A 161 -19.94 13.99 8.34
C LEU A 161 -19.78 13.79 6.83
N GLU A 162 -20.80 14.15 6.01
CA GLU A 162 -20.73 14.09 4.56
C GLU A 162 -19.58 14.94 4.02
N LYS A 163 -19.49 16.19 4.48
CA LYS A 163 -18.42 17.11 4.07
C LYS A 163 -17.04 16.55 4.40
N GLY A 164 -16.85 16.09 5.61
CA GLY A 164 -15.57 15.53 6.03
C GLY A 164 -15.17 14.27 5.26
N LEU A 165 -16.12 13.38 4.93
CA LEU A 165 -15.85 12.22 4.07
C LEU A 165 -15.45 12.64 2.65
N GLU A 166 -16.14 13.62 2.07
CA GLU A 166 -15.79 14.17 0.74
C GLU A 166 -14.40 14.81 0.73
N GLU A 167 -14.05 15.55 1.77
CA GLU A 167 -12.73 16.15 1.94
C GLU A 167 -11.64 15.08 2.02
N ARG A 168 -11.84 14.01 2.80
CA ARG A 168 -10.89 12.89 2.92
C ARG A 168 -10.74 12.13 1.60
N ILE A 169 -11.84 11.84 0.92
CA ILE A 169 -11.81 11.20 -0.40
C ILE A 169 -11.02 12.04 -1.39
N THR A 170 -11.30 13.33 -1.44
CA THR A 170 -10.61 14.27 -2.33
C THR A 170 -9.12 14.34 -2.02
N GLN A 171 -8.75 14.39 -0.75
CA GLN A 171 -7.36 14.39 -0.31
C GLN A 171 -6.62 13.12 -0.78
N HIS A 172 -7.17 11.93 -0.53
CA HIS A 172 -6.52 10.67 -0.94
C HIS A 172 -6.36 10.57 -2.46
N LYS A 173 -7.37 10.95 -3.22
CA LYS A 173 -7.30 10.99 -4.68
C LYS A 173 -6.24 11.96 -5.17
N SER A 174 -6.18 13.15 -4.60
CA SER A 174 -5.21 14.17 -4.97
C SER A 174 -3.77 13.73 -4.69
N VAL A 175 -3.53 13.11 -3.53
CA VAL A 175 -2.21 12.54 -3.18
C VAL A 175 -1.84 11.44 -4.17
N PHE A 176 -2.77 10.53 -4.47
CA PHE A 176 -2.50 9.47 -5.44
C PHE A 176 -2.14 10.02 -6.82
N TYR A 177 -2.91 10.99 -7.35
CA TYR A 177 -2.62 11.61 -8.64
C TYR A 177 -1.30 12.40 -8.65
N TYR A 178 -0.93 13.00 -7.53
CA TYR A 178 0.38 13.65 -7.39
C TYR A 178 1.52 12.64 -7.46
N LEU A 179 1.37 11.48 -6.83
CA LEU A 179 2.39 10.43 -6.79
C LEU A 179 2.41 9.55 -8.04
N LEU A 180 1.33 9.48 -8.80
CA LEU A 180 1.20 8.58 -9.95
C LEU A 180 2.35 8.70 -10.95
N PRO A 181 2.79 9.91 -11.38
CA PRO A 181 3.95 10.04 -12.25
C PRO A 181 5.22 9.44 -11.67
N LEU A 182 5.50 9.67 -10.37
CA LEU A 182 6.69 9.13 -9.70
C LEU A 182 6.65 7.60 -9.61
N ILE A 183 5.47 7.05 -9.31
CA ILE A 183 5.26 5.60 -9.26
C ILE A 183 5.49 4.97 -10.65
N MET A 184 4.98 5.61 -11.69
CA MET A 184 5.15 5.14 -13.08
C MET A 184 6.61 5.23 -13.51
N GLU A 185 7.27 6.35 -13.23
CA GLU A 185 8.70 6.56 -13.52
C GLU A 185 9.56 5.50 -12.82
N TYR A 186 9.32 5.23 -11.55
CA TYR A 186 10.02 4.17 -10.82
C TYR A 186 9.90 2.81 -11.51
N TYR A 187 8.69 2.41 -11.90
CA TYR A 187 8.50 1.12 -12.56
C TYR A 187 9.04 1.09 -13.99
N GLN A 188 9.15 2.22 -14.67
CA GLN A 188 9.84 2.33 -15.96
C GLN A 188 11.35 2.23 -15.80
N ALA A 189 11.92 2.97 -14.83
CA ALA A 189 13.36 2.97 -14.54
C ALA A 189 13.87 1.66 -13.92
N THR A 190 12.99 0.75 -13.57
CA THR A 190 13.27 -0.58 -13.00
C THR A 190 12.56 -1.69 -13.79
N ALA A 191 12.42 -1.52 -15.11
CA ALA A 191 11.65 -2.44 -15.93
C ALA A 191 12.39 -3.75 -16.21
N THR A 192 13.70 -3.78 -16.14
CA THR A 192 14.54 -4.98 -16.31
C THR A 192 15.25 -5.35 -14.99
N TYR A 193 15.82 -6.56 -14.91
CA TYR A 193 16.60 -6.96 -13.76
C TYR A 193 17.90 -6.16 -13.65
N GLU A 194 18.53 -5.83 -14.80
CA GLU A 194 19.72 -4.98 -14.87
C GLU A 194 19.45 -3.60 -14.28
N GLU A 195 18.36 -2.97 -14.67
CA GLU A 195 17.95 -1.66 -14.14
C GLU A 195 17.65 -1.71 -12.63
N ILE A 196 17.06 -2.82 -12.18
CA ILE A 196 16.83 -3.05 -10.74
C ILE A 196 18.17 -3.15 -10.00
N LEU A 197 19.14 -3.88 -10.50
CA LEU A 197 20.48 -3.99 -9.88
C LEU A 197 21.16 -2.63 -9.84
N ILE A 198 21.15 -1.86 -10.93
CA ILE A 198 21.71 -0.51 -10.99
C ILE A 198 21.04 0.38 -9.94
N ARG A 199 19.72 0.29 -9.81
CA ARG A 199 18.98 1.07 -8.81
C ARG A 199 19.38 0.69 -7.40
N ILE A 200 19.47 -0.61 -7.08
CA ILE A 200 19.92 -1.09 -5.77
C ILE A 200 21.33 -0.55 -5.46
N GLU A 201 22.26 -0.59 -6.40
CA GLU A 201 23.61 -0.08 -6.22
C GLU A 201 23.65 1.44 -5.96
N GLN A 202 22.84 2.19 -6.70
CA GLN A 202 22.72 3.65 -6.49
C GLN A 202 22.19 3.96 -5.09
N ASP A 203 21.15 3.26 -4.69
CA ASP A 203 20.51 3.45 -3.41
C ASP A 203 21.40 3.03 -2.23
N MET A 204 22.19 1.98 -2.39
CA MET A 204 23.21 1.56 -1.41
C MET A 204 24.29 2.62 -1.22
N LYS A 205 24.66 3.36 -2.27
CA LYS A 205 25.65 4.45 -2.19
C LYS A 205 25.12 5.70 -1.48
N ILE A 206 23.82 5.98 -1.61
CA ILE A 206 23.21 7.23 -1.12
C ILE A 206 22.57 7.06 0.26
N ASN A 207 21.90 5.95 0.50
CA ASN A 207 21.10 5.72 1.71
C ASN A 207 20.97 4.23 2.05
N TYR A 208 21.97 3.67 2.67
CA TYR A 208 22.01 2.27 3.08
C TYR A 208 20.77 1.76 3.87
N TYR A 209 19.98 2.67 4.45
CA TYR A 209 18.84 2.33 5.32
C TYR A 209 17.45 2.64 4.74
N ARG A 210 17.32 3.36 3.63
CA ARG A 210 16.00 3.84 3.16
C ARG A 210 15.23 2.89 2.26
N LEU A 211 15.90 2.03 1.52
CA LEU A 211 15.29 1.35 0.39
C LEU A 211 15.33 -0.17 0.49
N ILE A 212 16.11 -0.69 1.38
CA ILE A 212 16.30 -2.11 1.54
C ILE A 212 15.87 -2.47 2.95
N ASN A 213 14.74 -3.20 3.08
CA ASN A 213 14.50 -3.95 4.33
C ASN A 213 15.73 -4.78 4.63
N SER A 214 16.05 -5.02 5.90
CA SER A 214 17.21 -5.81 6.30
C SER A 214 17.35 -7.15 5.59
N ASP A 215 16.24 -7.68 5.06
CA ASP A 215 16.18 -8.92 4.28
C ASP A 215 16.55 -8.73 2.80
N SER A 216 16.61 -7.51 2.32
CA SER A 216 16.76 -7.21 0.89
C SER A 216 18.22 -7.11 0.44
N MET A 217 19.18 -7.19 1.36
CA MET A 217 20.57 -7.38 0.98
C MET A 217 20.76 -8.69 0.20
N VAL A 218 19.91 -9.70 0.45
CA VAL A 218 19.88 -10.94 -0.33
C VAL A 218 19.25 -10.79 -1.70
N VAL A 219 18.50 -9.71 -1.96
CA VAL A 219 17.82 -9.51 -3.27
C VAL A 219 18.83 -9.43 -4.40
N TYR A 220 19.94 -8.70 -4.17
CA TYR A 220 20.94 -8.45 -5.17
C TYR A 220 21.53 -9.75 -5.75
N PRO A 221 22.16 -10.65 -4.99
CA PRO A 221 22.72 -11.89 -5.51
C PRO A 221 21.66 -12.87 -6.06
N PHE A 222 20.42 -12.83 -5.53
CA PHE A 222 19.34 -13.64 -6.09
C PHE A 222 18.94 -13.19 -7.50
N ILE A 223 18.92 -11.88 -7.76
CA ILE A 223 18.67 -11.34 -9.10
C ILE A 223 19.83 -11.71 -10.03
N GLU A 224 21.08 -11.52 -9.62
CA GLU A 224 22.25 -11.88 -10.42
C GLU A 224 22.22 -13.36 -10.83
N LYS A 225 21.90 -14.24 -9.89
CA LYS A 225 21.75 -15.67 -10.18
C LYS A 225 20.62 -15.93 -11.17
N ARG A 226 19.49 -15.25 -11.03
CA ARG A 226 18.36 -15.34 -11.97
C ARG A 226 18.76 -14.92 -13.39
N MET A 227 19.69 -13.97 -13.52
CA MET A 227 20.24 -13.49 -14.80
C MET A 227 21.35 -14.41 -15.36
N GLY A 228 21.68 -15.51 -14.70
CA GLY A 228 22.73 -16.45 -15.13
C GLY A 228 24.15 -16.05 -14.69
N MET A 229 24.33 -15.02 -13.85
CA MET A 229 25.63 -14.56 -13.34
C MET A 229 26.06 -15.37 -12.10
N SER A 230 26.03 -16.71 -12.20
CA SER A 230 26.11 -17.60 -11.02
C SER A 230 27.38 -17.45 -10.19
N GLU A 231 28.54 -17.26 -10.79
CA GLU A 231 29.81 -17.08 -10.07
C GLU A 231 29.83 -15.76 -9.30
N LYS A 232 29.44 -14.64 -9.95
CA LYS A 232 29.36 -13.33 -9.31
C LYS A 232 28.32 -13.34 -8.19
N ALA A 233 27.14 -13.89 -8.46
CA ALA A 233 26.07 -14.01 -7.50
C ALA A 233 26.48 -14.80 -6.26
N LEU A 234 27.30 -15.85 -6.40
CA LEU A 234 27.82 -16.62 -5.27
C LEU A 234 28.82 -15.79 -4.44
N CYS A 235 29.75 -15.09 -5.10
CA CYS A 235 30.69 -14.20 -4.41
C CYS A 235 29.95 -13.10 -3.62
N ASP A 236 28.98 -12.46 -4.24
CA ASP A 236 28.21 -11.39 -3.61
C ASP A 236 27.34 -11.92 -2.46
N PHE A 237 26.82 -13.15 -2.61
CA PHE A 237 26.06 -13.82 -1.55
C PHE A 237 26.94 -14.17 -0.36
N GLU A 238 28.15 -14.71 -0.59
CA GLU A 238 29.11 -15.07 0.47
C GLU A 238 29.62 -13.86 1.25
N ALA A 239 29.70 -12.70 0.60
CA ALA A 239 30.06 -11.43 1.22
C ALA A 239 28.98 -10.89 2.18
N LEU A 240 27.74 -11.40 2.13
CA LEU A 240 26.67 -10.97 3.02
C LEU A 240 26.94 -11.41 4.46
N ILE A 241 26.74 -10.46 5.37
CA ILE A 241 26.84 -10.70 6.81
C ILE A 241 25.48 -11.09 7.36
N PHE A 242 25.37 -12.31 7.85
CA PHE A 242 24.19 -12.80 8.55
C PHE A 242 24.42 -12.80 10.07
N ALA A 243 23.40 -12.41 10.81
CA ALA A 243 23.44 -12.45 12.28
C ALA A 243 23.45 -13.88 12.84
N ASP A 244 23.05 -14.89 12.05
CA ASP A 244 22.92 -16.29 12.44
C ASP A 244 23.34 -17.19 11.27
N GLU A 245 24.37 -18.03 11.49
CA GLU A 245 24.87 -18.99 10.52
C GLU A 245 23.82 -20.03 10.07
N LYS A 246 22.88 -20.39 10.95
CA LYS A 246 21.76 -21.29 10.57
C LYS A 246 20.82 -20.65 9.59
N ILE A 247 20.62 -19.34 9.70
CA ILE A 247 19.83 -18.57 8.75
C ILE A 247 20.57 -18.50 7.43
N LYS A 248 21.86 -18.18 7.44
CA LYS A 248 22.72 -18.16 6.25
C LYS A 248 22.65 -19.50 5.51
N ALA A 249 22.83 -20.62 6.21
CA ALA A 249 22.78 -21.95 5.61
C ALA A 249 21.44 -22.23 4.89
N LYS A 250 20.32 -21.81 5.47
CA LYS A 250 18.99 -21.96 4.83
C LYS A 250 18.83 -21.08 3.60
N PHE A 251 19.36 -19.85 3.62
CA PHE A 251 19.36 -18.99 2.44
C PHE A 251 20.23 -19.57 1.31
N ILE A 252 21.42 -20.11 1.63
CA ILE A 252 22.30 -20.81 0.68
C ILE A 252 21.58 -21.99 0.02
N GLU A 253 20.85 -22.79 0.81
CA GLU A 253 20.08 -23.91 0.26
C GLU A 253 19.06 -23.45 -0.77
N ILE A 254 18.31 -22.36 -0.48
CA ILE A 254 17.34 -21.80 -1.41
C ILE A 254 18.04 -21.17 -2.62
N PHE A 255 19.13 -20.45 -2.38
CA PHE A 255 19.93 -19.83 -3.41
C PHE A 255 20.49 -20.86 -4.40
N ASN A 256 21.03 -21.98 -3.92
CA ASN A 256 21.58 -23.02 -4.77
C ASN A 256 20.53 -23.70 -5.64
N ARG A 257 19.32 -23.86 -5.13
CA ARG A 257 18.18 -24.42 -5.92
C ARG A 257 17.61 -23.47 -6.95
N LEU A 258 17.96 -22.20 -6.92
CA LEU A 258 17.48 -21.24 -7.90
C LEU A 258 18.16 -21.50 -9.26
N GLY A 259 17.38 -21.84 -10.28
CA GLY A 259 17.87 -22.19 -11.61
C GLY A 259 17.89 -23.70 -11.89
N GLU A 260 17.49 -24.54 -10.93
CA GLU A 260 17.31 -25.99 -11.14
C GLU A 260 15.85 -26.34 -11.56
N ASP A 261 14.93 -25.37 -11.48
CA ASP A 261 13.54 -25.44 -11.97
C ASP A 261 13.45 -24.73 -13.32
#